data_96951cc99de9dfe21e5500d5de6aa3a6
#
_entry.id   96951cc99de9dfe21e5500d5de6aa3a6
#
_cell.length_a   1.000
_cell.length_b   1.000
_cell.length_c   1.000
_cell.angle_alpha   90.00
_cell.angle_beta   90.00
_cell.angle_gamma   90.00
#
_symmetry.space_group_name_H-M   'P 1'
#
loop_
_entity.id
_entity.type
_entity.pdbx_description
1 polymer ?
#
loop_
_entity_poly.entity_id
_entity_poly.type
_entity_poly.pdbx_seq_one_letter_code
_entity_poly.pdbx_strand_id
1 'polypeptide(L)'
;FDIGSTTIKAVVLDENNQICYKSYERHKAQVRQKALDKLIELKKYTKEPFKFAISGSGALGLCEQGELPFVQEVFASATGVSKLYPETDCAIELGGEDAKILFFQGSVEQRMNSTCAGGTGAFIDQMATLLNMSLEEMNEASLNYHRLYPIASRCGVFAKTDIQPLINQGVDKCDLCASIFQAVVDQTITSLAQGRKIEGNILFLGGPLYFMSGLRNRFVETLKLSDAQVNCPETAINFVALGTALCADKEYTYDELYKILEDLVHAPAKLAESKPLFESEEDYQKFIERHKSHDAKYAKLKDYAGKAYLGIDSGSTTTKLVLLDENDAILYDSYTSNKGNPLDVVLEDLKKIYETNPNIKIYGAYATGYGEELMRHAFHLDGGIVETMAHYTAARSFNPDVDYILDIGGQDIKCFKIREGHIDDIVLNEACSSGCGSFIETFAKSLGYDAKEFATLGLKSKHPVDLGTRCTVFMNSGVKQAQKNGASIEDISAGLCKSVVKNALYKVIRAKNKEDIGKHIVVQGGTFQNDSVLRCFEQELGLEVIRPSIAPLMGAYGAALYAKKLHRTRSNILN
;
A
#
# COMPACT_ATOMS: atom_id res chain seq x y z
N PHE A 1 -25.31 3.04 -16.38
CA PHE A 1 -24.96 2.77 -14.98
C PHE A 1 -23.50 3.09 -14.74
N ASP A 2 -23.20 3.57 -13.53
CA ASP A 2 -21.83 3.62 -12.99
C ASP A 2 -21.80 2.77 -11.72
N ILE A 3 -21.07 1.66 -11.77
CA ILE A 3 -20.90 0.75 -10.64
C ILE A 3 -19.45 0.85 -10.16
N GLY A 4 -19.23 1.78 -9.25
CA GLY A 4 -17.93 1.95 -8.60
C GLY A 4 -17.67 0.88 -7.54
N SER A 5 -16.57 1.03 -6.80
CA SER A 5 -16.17 0.09 -5.72
C SER A 5 -17.15 0.03 -4.55
N THR A 6 -17.88 1.11 -4.26
CA THR A 6 -18.77 1.23 -3.08
C THR A 6 -20.21 1.55 -3.42
N THR A 7 -20.45 2.16 -4.58
CA THR A 7 -21.76 2.73 -4.96
C THR A 7 -22.17 2.34 -6.38
N ILE A 8 -23.49 2.24 -6.59
CA ILE A 8 -24.12 2.18 -7.90
C ILE A 8 -24.88 3.48 -8.14
N LYS A 9 -24.70 4.04 -9.33
CA LYS A 9 -25.43 5.20 -9.81
C LYS A 9 -26.11 4.85 -11.12
N ALA A 10 -27.29 5.38 -11.33
CA ALA A 10 -28.02 5.21 -12.55
C ALA A 10 -28.51 6.58 -13.04
N VAL A 11 -28.42 6.81 -14.34
CA VAL A 11 -28.93 8.01 -15.02
C VAL A 11 -29.71 7.56 -16.25
N VAL A 12 -30.89 8.12 -16.43
CA VAL A 12 -31.69 8.01 -17.66
C VAL A 12 -31.81 9.37 -18.31
N LEU A 13 -31.49 9.45 -19.60
CA LEU A 13 -31.61 10.63 -20.42
C LEU A 13 -32.75 10.46 -21.42
N ASP A 14 -33.46 11.55 -21.72
CA ASP A 14 -34.38 11.61 -22.82
C ASP A 14 -33.67 11.87 -24.18
N GLU A 15 -34.44 11.98 -25.24
CA GLU A 15 -33.95 12.25 -26.60
C GLU A 15 -33.21 13.59 -26.75
N ASN A 16 -33.42 14.53 -25.80
CA ASN A 16 -32.78 15.84 -25.73
C ASN A 16 -31.61 15.88 -24.75
N ASN A 17 -31.16 14.72 -24.24
CA ASN A 17 -30.14 14.58 -23.20
C ASN A 17 -30.53 15.21 -21.88
N GLN A 18 -31.83 15.37 -21.58
CA GLN A 18 -32.30 15.83 -20.28
C GLN A 18 -32.43 14.64 -19.33
N ILE A 19 -32.07 14.86 -18.05
CA ILE A 19 -32.11 13.80 -17.03
C ILE A 19 -33.55 13.54 -16.61
N CYS A 20 -34.08 12.38 -16.95
CA CYS A 20 -35.40 11.90 -16.51
C CYS A 20 -35.34 11.18 -15.17
N TYR A 21 -34.19 10.57 -14.86
CA TYR A 21 -33.98 9.84 -13.60
C TYR A 21 -32.50 9.87 -13.23
N LYS A 22 -32.23 10.05 -11.95
CA LYS A 22 -30.88 9.86 -11.36
C LYS A 22 -30.98 9.17 -10.01
N SER A 23 -30.04 8.29 -9.70
CA SER A 23 -29.92 7.64 -8.38
C SER A 23 -28.48 7.46 -7.96
N TYR A 24 -28.26 7.43 -6.67
CA TYR A 24 -26.98 7.20 -6.01
C TYR A 24 -27.23 6.31 -4.79
N GLU A 25 -26.65 5.10 -4.75
CA GLU A 25 -26.88 4.13 -3.68
C GLU A 25 -25.62 3.32 -3.38
N ARG A 26 -25.41 2.96 -2.11
CA ARG A 26 -24.35 2.01 -1.72
C ARG A 26 -24.80 0.58 -2.06
N HIS A 27 -23.99 -0.16 -2.84
CA HIS A 27 -24.31 -1.54 -3.23
C HIS A 27 -23.94 -2.59 -2.17
N LYS A 28 -23.17 -2.25 -1.13
CA LYS A 28 -22.78 -3.14 -0.02
C LYS A 28 -22.25 -4.49 -0.50
N ALA A 29 -21.41 -4.49 -1.55
CA ALA A 29 -20.88 -5.65 -2.25
C ALA A 29 -21.91 -6.55 -2.97
N GLN A 30 -23.18 -6.14 -3.06
CA GLN A 30 -24.25 -6.85 -3.79
C GLN A 30 -24.43 -6.29 -5.20
N VAL A 31 -23.32 -6.19 -5.96
CA VAL A 31 -23.28 -5.51 -7.26
C VAL A 31 -24.33 -6.04 -8.23
N ARG A 32 -24.40 -7.36 -8.40
CA ARG A 32 -25.31 -8.00 -9.38
C ARG A 32 -26.77 -7.75 -9.02
N GLN A 33 -27.14 -8.01 -7.75
CA GLN A 33 -28.50 -7.79 -7.27
C GLN A 33 -28.89 -6.31 -7.40
N LYS A 34 -28.01 -5.39 -7.02
CA LYS A 34 -28.29 -3.95 -7.10
C LYS A 34 -28.40 -3.44 -8.54
N ALA A 35 -27.65 -4.01 -9.48
CA ALA A 35 -27.82 -3.70 -10.90
C ALA A 35 -29.22 -4.12 -11.41
N LEU A 36 -29.66 -5.32 -11.03
CA LEU A 36 -31.02 -5.80 -11.35
C LEU A 36 -32.10 -4.94 -10.68
N ASP A 37 -31.96 -4.64 -9.38
CA ASP A 37 -32.90 -3.79 -8.65
C ASP A 37 -33.04 -2.42 -9.33
N LYS A 38 -31.92 -1.82 -9.76
CA LYS A 38 -31.93 -0.54 -10.47
C LYS A 38 -32.62 -0.63 -11.83
N LEU A 39 -32.40 -1.70 -12.59
CA LEU A 39 -33.11 -1.89 -13.86
C LEU A 39 -34.63 -1.98 -13.62
N ILE A 40 -35.07 -2.68 -12.58
CA ILE A 40 -36.49 -2.79 -12.20
C ILE A 40 -37.07 -1.39 -11.90
N GLU A 41 -36.36 -0.57 -11.14
CA GLU A 41 -36.77 0.82 -10.84
C GLU A 41 -36.89 1.68 -12.12
N LEU A 42 -36.04 1.43 -13.11
CA LEU A 42 -36.00 2.23 -14.35
C LEU A 42 -37.12 1.92 -15.34
N LYS A 43 -37.82 0.78 -15.20
CA LYS A 43 -38.87 0.36 -16.17
C LYS A 43 -39.88 1.45 -16.49
N LYS A 44 -40.25 2.28 -15.54
CA LYS A 44 -41.21 3.38 -15.70
C LYS A 44 -40.67 4.65 -16.36
N TYR A 45 -39.33 4.75 -16.49
CA TYR A 45 -38.65 5.91 -17.07
C TYR A 45 -38.05 5.63 -18.45
N THR A 46 -38.02 4.36 -18.87
CA THR A 46 -37.45 3.94 -20.16
C THR A 46 -38.55 3.69 -21.19
N LYS A 47 -38.31 4.15 -22.41
CA LYS A 47 -39.09 3.79 -23.59
C LYS A 47 -38.30 2.78 -24.41
N GLU A 48 -38.93 1.75 -24.93
CA GLU A 48 -38.26 0.69 -25.67
C GLU A 48 -38.22 0.96 -27.17
N PRO A 49 -37.14 0.59 -27.86
CA PRO A 49 -35.87 0.17 -27.31
C PRO A 49 -35.11 1.37 -26.68
N PHE A 50 -34.18 1.10 -25.74
CA PHE A 50 -33.34 2.12 -25.17
C PHE A 50 -31.86 1.75 -25.27
N LYS A 51 -30.98 2.75 -25.34
CA LYS A 51 -29.54 2.56 -25.32
C LYS A 51 -29.05 2.34 -23.88
N PHE A 52 -28.13 1.40 -23.73
CA PHE A 52 -27.60 1.03 -22.40
C PHE A 52 -26.09 0.87 -22.43
N ALA A 53 -25.42 1.33 -21.38
CA ALA A 53 -24.01 1.10 -21.12
C ALA A 53 -23.72 1.13 -19.62
N ILE A 54 -22.62 0.49 -19.23
CA ILE A 54 -22.15 0.42 -17.85
C ILE A 54 -20.73 0.94 -17.79
N SER A 55 -20.41 1.65 -16.70
CA SER A 55 -19.08 2.09 -16.31
C SER A 55 -18.78 1.69 -14.88
N GLY A 56 -17.55 1.94 -14.44
CA GLY A 56 -17.14 1.75 -13.07
C GLY A 56 -16.35 0.48 -12.83
N SER A 57 -15.40 0.55 -11.90
CA SER A 57 -14.48 -0.56 -11.58
C SER A 57 -15.19 -1.81 -11.03
N GLY A 58 -16.36 -1.65 -10.41
CA GLY A 58 -17.18 -2.75 -9.90
C GLY A 58 -18.00 -3.48 -10.98
N ALA A 59 -18.07 -2.91 -12.20
CA ALA A 59 -18.90 -3.44 -13.29
C ALA A 59 -18.16 -4.43 -14.20
N LEU A 60 -16.82 -4.46 -14.20
CA LEU A 60 -16.03 -5.23 -15.16
C LEU A 60 -16.44 -6.70 -15.25
N GLY A 61 -16.50 -7.39 -14.12
CA GLY A 61 -16.89 -8.80 -14.09
C GLY A 61 -18.36 -9.04 -14.52
N LEU A 62 -19.25 -8.07 -14.30
CA LEU A 62 -20.63 -8.12 -14.73
C LEU A 62 -20.73 -7.93 -16.25
N CYS A 63 -19.97 -6.98 -16.79
CA CYS A 63 -19.92 -6.72 -18.22
C CYS A 63 -19.29 -7.87 -19.01
N GLU A 64 -18.19 -8.47 -18.52
CA GLU A 64 -17.54 -9.62 -19.16
C GLU A 64 -18.45 -10.85 -19.21
N GLN A 65 -19.15 -11.15 -18.10
CA GLN A 65 -20.03 -12.33 -18.02
C GLN A 65 -21.35 -12.15 -18.78
N GLY A 66 -21.88 -10.93 -18.82
CA GLY A 66 -23.15 -10.61 -19.49
C GLY A 66 -23.00 -10.06 -20.89
N GLU A 67 -21.77 -9.94 -21.41
CA GLU A 67 -21.47 -9.30 -22.72
C GLU A 67 -22.10 -7.91 -22.85
N LEU A 68 -22.11 -7.16 -21.73
CA LEU A 68 -22.70 -5.83 -21.66
C LEU A 68 -21.68 -4.75 -22.08
N PRO A 69 -22.14 -3.67 -22.73
CA PRO A 69 -21.25 -2.59 -23.19
C PRO A 69 -20.64 -1.85 -22.00
N PHE A 70 -19.30 -1.82 -21.95
CA PHE A 70 -18.53 -1.13 -20.93
C PHE A 70 -17.91 0.16 -21.47
N VAL A 71 -18.11 1.26 -20.75
CA VAL A 71 -17.49 2.56 -21.03
C VAL A 71 -16.46 2.85 -19.93
N GLN A 72 -15.23 3.16 -20.30
CA GLN A 72 -14.23 3.56 -19.32
C GLN A 72 -14.64 4.85 -18.60
N GLU A 73 -14.52 4.89 -17.27
CA GLU A 73 -14.92 6.02 -16.43
C GLU A 73 -14.36 7.35 -16.90
N VAL A 74 -13.09 7.36 -17.29
CA VAL A 74 -12.41 8.57 -17.74
C VAL A 74 -12.98 9.07 -19.06
N PHE A 75 -13.27 8.17 -19.98
CA PHE A 75 -13.88 8.53 -21.25
C PHE A 75 -15.32 9.05 -21.03
N ALA A 76 -16.05 8.44 -20.11
CA ALA A 76 -17.37 8.91 -19.68
C ALA A 76 -17.30 10.32 -19.09
N SER A 77 -16.40 10.54 -18.11
CA SER A 77 -16.23 11.87 -17.49
C SER A 77 -15.79 12.92 -18.50
N ALA A 78 -14.82 12.62 -19.38
CA ALA A 78 -14.36 13.55 -20.40
C ALA A 78 -15.47 13.92 -21.39
N THR A 79 -16.28 12.94 -21.84
CA THR A 79 -17.43 13.17 -22.72
C THR A 79 -18.48 14.04 -22.03
N GLY A 80 -18.78 13.76 -20.75
CA GLY A 80 -19.71 14.55 -19.95
C GLY A 80 -19.27 16.01 -19.81
N VAL A 81 -17.99 16.24 -19.47
CA VAL A 81 -17.44 17.59 -19.36
C VAL A 81 -17.48 18.32 -20.68
N SER A 82 -16.98 17.72 -21.77
CA SER A 82 -16.94 18.38 -23.08
C SER A 82 -18.32 18.75 -23.63
N LYS A 83 -19.36 17.97 -23.31
CA LYS A 83 -20.72 18.24 -23.78
C LYS A 83 -21.50 19.21 -22.90
N LEU A 84 -21.31 19.14 -21.57
CA LEU A 84 -22.18 19.86 -20.61
C LEU A 84 -21.50 21.07 -19.97
N TYR A 85 -20.16 21.06 -19.89
CA TYR A 85 -19.34 22.10 -19.25
C TYR A 85 -18.11 22.43 -20.13
N PRO A 86 -18.32 22.87 -21.39
CA PRO A 86 -17.22 23.06 -22.35
C PRO A 86 -16.21 24.14 -21.95
N GLU A 87 -16.56 25.02 -21.02
CA GLU A 87 -15.68 26.06 -20.47
C GLU A 87 -14.73 25.54 -19.37
N THR A 88 -14.81 24.25 -19.02
CA THR A 88 -13.98 23.66 -17.96
C THR A 88 -12.54 23.50 -18.43
N ASP A 89 -11.59 24.06 -17.67
CA ASP A 89 -10.16 23.89 -17.90
C ASP A 89 -9.61 22.64 -17.21
N CYS A 90 -10.15 22.33 -16.01
CA CYS A 90 -9.72 21.17 -15.24
C CYS A 90 -10.91 20.60 -14.44
N ALA A 91 -11.06 19.27 -14.44
CA ALA A 91 -11.99 18.58 -13.56
C ALA A 91 -11.24 17.74 -12.52
N ILE A 92 -11.63 17.88 -11.25
CA ILE A 92 -11.13 17.09 -10.13
C ILE A 92 -12.27 16.20 -9.67
N GLU A 93 -12.08 14.88 -9.77
CA GLU A 93 -13.05 13.88 -9.34
C GLU A 93 -12.47 13.05 -8.20
N LEU A 94 -13.16 13.05 -7.05
CA LEU A 94 -12.84 12.16 -5.94
C LEU A 94 -13.95 11.11 -5.79
N GLY A 95 -13.58 9.86 -6.04
CA GLY A 95 -14.44 8.70 -5.86
C GLY A 95 -14.30 8.07 -4.47
N GLY A 96 -14.92 6.90 -4.30
CA GLY A 96 -14.80 6.10 -3.08
C GLY A 96 -13.39 5.52 -2.92
N GLU A 97 -12.82 5.00 -4.00
CA GLU A 97 -11.51 4.33 -3.99
C GLU A 97 -10.53 4.89 -5.06
N ASP A 98 -10.92 5.90 -5.80
CA ASP A 98 -10.10 6.52 -6.83
C ASP A 98 -10.14 8.05 -6.74
N ALA A 99 -9.13 8.66 -7.31
CA ALA A 99 -9.03 10.10 -7.49
C ALA A 99 -8.52 10.38 -8.91
N LYS A 100 -9.12 11.35 -9.59
CA LYS A 100 -8.81 11.68 -10.98
C LYS A 100 -8.67 13.18 -11.15
N ILE A 101 -7.75 13.59 -12.01
CA ILE A 101 -7.68 14.96 -12.55
C ILE A 101 -7.70 14.85 -14.08
N LEU A 102 -8.61 15.59 -14.70
CA LEU A 102 -8.71 15.72 -16.15
C LEU A 102 -8.38 17.18 -16.52
N PHE A 103 -7.44 17.37 -17.42
CA PHE A 103 -7.08 18.67 -17.97
C PHE A 103 -7.63 18.78 -19.40
N PHE A 104 -8.30 19.87 -19.70
CA PHE A 104 -8.95 20.11 -20.99
C PHE A 104 -8.25 21.16 -21.85
N GLN A 105 -7.19 21.78 -21.34
CA GLN A 105 -6.37 22.73 -22.10
C GLN A 105 -5.49 21.99 -23.12
N GLY A 106 -5.87 22.04 -24.40
CA GLY A 106 -5.23 21.31 -25.50
C GLY A 106 -5.85 19.92 -25.69
N SER A 107 -5.03 18.87 -25.77
CA SER A 107 -5.53 17.50 -25.76
C SER A 107 -5.96 17.11 -24.33
N VAL A 108 -7.06 16.35 -24.21
CA VAL A 108 -7.52 15.87 -22.92
C VAL A 108 -6.43 14.98 -22.30
N GLU A 109 -5.86 15.44 -21.19
CA GLU A 109 -4.90 14.68 -20.40
C GLU A 109 -5.56 14.23 -19.11
N GLN A 110 -5.41 12.95 -18.80
CA GLN A 110 -5.93 12.38 -17.55
C GLN A 110 -4.82 11.90 -16.64
N ARG A 111 -5.04 12.03 -15.36
CA ARG A 111 -4.20 11.44 -14.31
C ARG A 111 -5.09 10.84 -13.25
N MET A 112 -4.83 9.59 -12.91
CA MET A 112 -5.68 8.81 -12.01
C MET A 112 -4.85 8.07 -10.99
N ASN A 113 -5.35 8.02 -9.76
CA ASN A 113 -4.87 7.17 -8.69
C ASN A 113 -6.01 6.21 -8.28
N SER A 114 -5.87 4.95 -8.65
CA SER A 114 -6.81 3.87 -8.28
C SER A 114 -6.19 2.83 -7.35
N THR A 115 -4.94 3.03 -6.95
CA THR A 115 -4.18 2.03 -6.19
C THR A 115 -3.91 2.43 -4.75
N CYS A 116 -3.99 3.73 -4.44
CA CYS A 116 -3.79 4.28 -3.11
C CYS A 116 -5.06 4.97 -2.63
N ALA A 117 -5.49 4.68 -1.41
CA ALA A 117 -6.64 5.32 -0.80
C ALA A 117 -6.40 6.79 -0.40
N GLY A 118 -5.14 7.21 -0.31
CA GLY A 118 -4.82 8.61 -0.01
C GLY A 118 -5.47 9.54 -1.04
N GLY A 119 -6.20 10.54 -0.57
CA GLY A 119 -6.94 11.45 -1.43
C GLY A 119 -8.31 10.93 -1.90
N THR A 120 -8.86 9.86 -1.32
CA THR A 120 -10.15 9.26 -1.72
C THR A 120 -11.18 9.25 -0.58
N GLY A 121 -12.45 8.96 -0.92
CA GLY A 121 -13.51 8.83 0.08
C GLY A 121 -13.25 7.75 1.13
N ALA A 122 -12.66 6.62 0.73
CA ALA A 122 -12.34 5.54 1.68
C ALA A 122 -11.28 5.97 2.73
N PHE A 123 -10.36 6.86 2.38
CA PHE A 123 -9.44 7.45 3.35
C PHE A 123 -10.21 8.33 4.36
N ILE A 124 -11.13 9.15 3.86
CA ILE A 124 -11.95 10.04 4.72
C ILE A 124 -12.84 9.20 5.65
N ASP A 125 -13.51 8.15 5.14
CA ASP A 125 -14.32 7.21 5.94
C ASP A 125 -13.48 6.58 7.07
N GLN A 126 -12.23 6.21 6.78
CA GLN A 126 -11.33 5.63 7.79
C GLN A 126 -10.95 6.66 8.87
N MET A 127 -10.70 7.91 8.48
CA MET A 127 -10.36 8.99 9.42
C MET A 127 -11.56 9.38 10.28
N ALA A 128 -12.76 9.45 9.72
CA ALA A 128 -14.00 9.66 10.45
C ALA A 128 -14.20 8.58 11.52
N THR A 129 -13.98 7.32 11.15
CA THR A 129 -14.02 6.19 12.11
C THR A 129 -12.97 6.33 13.21
N LEU A 130 -11.75 6.78 12.90
CA LEU A 130 -10.68 7.02 13.87
C LEU A 130 -11.05 8.11 14.89
N LEU A 131 -11.72 9.17 14.42
CA LEU A 131 -12.19 10.29 15.25
C LEU A 131 -13.51 9.98 15.98
N ASN A 132 -14.13 8.81 15.71
CA ASN A 132 -15.47 8.43 16.16
C ASN A 132 -16.51 9.50 15.81
N MET A 133 -16.59 9.84 14.54
CA MET A 133 -17.48 10.85 13.95
C MET A 133 -18.16 10.29 12.71
N SER A 134 -19.36 10.78 12.38
CA SER A 134 -19.96 10.61 11.06
C SER A 134 -19.25 11.51 10.02
N LEU A 135 -19.48 11.26 8.73
CA LEU A 135 -18.93 12.13 7.67
C LEU A 135 -19.54 13.54 7.71
N GLU A 136 -20.81 13.63 8.06
CA GLU A 136 -21.53 14.90 8.23
C GLU A 136 -20.93 15.71 9.40
N GLU A 137 -20.76 15.08 10.56
CA GLU A 137 -20.11 15.71 11.73
C GLU A 137 -18.68 16.17 11.41
N MET A 138 -17.92 15.33 10.68
CA MET A 138 -16.56 15.67 10.27
C MET A 138 -16.53 16.87 9.32
N ASN A 139 -17.47 16.93 8.37
CA ASN A 139 -17.59 18.06 7.45
C ASN A 139 -17.94 19.34 8.20
N GLU A 140 -18.95 19.33 9.08
CA GLU A 140 -19.35 20.48 9.88
C GLU A 140 -18.22 20.97 10.80
N ALA A 141 -17.53 20.06 11.49
CA ALA A 141 -16.40 20.38 12.34
C ALA A 141 -15.28 21.07 11.54
N SER A 142 -14.97 20.55 10.34
CA SER A 142 -13.91 21.10 9.49
C SER A 142 -14.11 22.55 9.05
N LEU A 143 -15.35 23.05 9.08
CA LEU A 143 -15.67 24.44 8.75
C LEU A 143 -15.36 25.43 9.89
N ASN A 144 -15.19 24.92 11.11
CA ASN A 144 -14.98 25.72 12.33
C ASN A 144 -13.55 25.60 12.88
N TYR A 145 -12.57 25.25 12.04
CA TYR A 145 -11.19 25.09 12.46
C TYR A 145 -10.51 26.44 12.74
N HIS A 146 -9.53 26.43 13.63
CA HIS A 146 -8.68 27.57 13.96
C HIS A 146 -7.25 27.40 13.47
N ARG A 147 -6.78 26.16 13.41
CA ARG A 147 -5.40 25.84 13.06
C ARG A 147 -5.31 24.55 12.23
N LEU A 148 -4.41 24.53 11.25
CA LEU A 148 -4.05 23.32 10.52
C LEU A 148 -2.79 22.70 11.13
N TYR A 149 -2.84 21.40 11.37
CA TYR A 149 -1.70 20.59 11.80
C TYR A 149 -1.10 19.84 10.60
N PRO A 150 0.22 19.71 10.51
CA PRO A 150 0.83 18.95 9.45
C PRO A 150 0.52 17.47 9.65
N ILE A 151 -0.30 16.93 8.75
CA ILE A 151 -0.55 15.50 8.62
C ILE A 151 0.10 15.08 7.32
N ALA A 152 0.99 14.08 7.36
CA ALA A 152 1.63 13.62 6.15
C ALA A 152 0.59 13.12 5.15
N SER A 153 0.58 13.73 3.98
CA SER A 153 -0.25 13.35 2.83
C SER A 153 0.24 12.02 2.23
N ARG A 154 0.04 10.93 3.01
CA ARG A 154 0.50 9.59 2.68
C ARG A 154 -0.66 8.59 2.76
N CYS A 155 -0.29 7.32 2.69
CA CYS A 155 -1.16 6.19 2.96
C CYS A 155 -1.91 6.34 4.30
N GLY A 156 -3.19 5.96 4.32
CA GLY A 156 -4.03 6.05 5.52
C GLY A 156 -3.48 5.31 6.76
N VAL A 157 -2.61 4.32 6.57
CA VAL A 157 -1.91 3.64 7.68
C VAL A 157 -0.93 4.60 8.36
N PHE A 158 -0.18 5.38 7.60
CA PHE A 158 0.78 6.35 8.13
C PHE A 158 0.10 7.61 8.64
N ALA A 159 -0.93 8.10 7.95
CA ALA A 159 -1.71 9.24 8.44
C ALA A 159 -2.30 8.97 9.83
N LYS A 160 -2.71 7.72 10.12
CA LYS A 160 -3.16 7.33 11.46
C LYS A 160 -2.08 7.50 12.52
N THR A 161 -0.81 7.22 12.20
CA THR A 161 0.30 7.42 13.16
C THR A 161 0.61 8.88 13.43
N ASP A 162 0.30 9.78 12.48
CA ASP A 162 0.44 11.23 12.68
C ASP A 162 -0.73 11.80 13.50
N ILE A 163 -1.95 11.31 13.26
CA ILE A 163 -3.17 11.80 13.90
C ILE A 163 -3.30 11.31 15.35
N GLN A 164 -2.90 10.07 15.64
CA GLN A 164 -3.09 9.49 16.97
C GLN A 164 -2.38 10.28 18.09
N PRO A 165 -1.14 10.76 17.94
CA PRO A 165 -0.50 11.64 18.92
C PRO A 165 -1.26 12.96 19.11
N LEU A 166 -1.81 13.55 18.06
CA LEU A 166 -2.58 14.79 18.13
C LEU A 166 -3.88 14.59 18.93
N ILE A 167 -4.57 13.45 18.73
CA ILE A 167 -5.74 13.07 19.53
C ILE A 167 -5.35 12.93 21.01
N ASN A 168 -4.25 12.25 21.29
CA ASN A 168 -3.76 12.01 22.65
C ASN A 168 -3.33 13.32 23.35
N GLN A 169 -2.91 14.33 22.60
CA GLN A 169 -2.58 15.68 23.09
C GLN A 169 -3.82 16.55 23.31
N GLY A 170 -5.01 16.06 22.97
CA GLY A 170 -6.26 16.81 23.13
C GLY A 170 -6.47 17.93 22.10
N VAL A 171 -5.87 17.80 20.90
CA VAL A 171 -6.11 18.75 19.80
C VAL A 171 -7.59 18.77 19.44
N ASP A 172 -8.12 19.98 19.17
CA ASP A 172 -9.52 20.18 18.81
C ASP A 172 -9.91 19.36 17.58
N LYS A 173 -11.07 18.72 17.64
CA LYS A 173 -11.57 17.91 16.54
C LYS A 173 -11.83 18.72 15.27
N CYS A 174 -12.22 19.99 15.39
CA CYS A 174 -12.40 20.88 14.25
C CYS A 174 -11.08 21.05 13.48
N ASP A 175 -9.99 21.30 14.19
CA ASP A 175 -8.65 21.43 13.64
C ASP A 175 -8.17 20.13 13.00
N LEU A 176 -8.43 18.98 13.65
CA LEU A 176 -8.08 17.67 13.11
C LEU A 176 -8.84 17.36 11.81
N CYS A 177 -10.14 17.63 11.75
CA CYS A 177 -10.96 17.41 10.57
C CYS A 177 -10.49 18.26 9.39
N ALA A 178 -10.22 19.56 9.61
CA ALA A 178 -9.69 20.44 8.57
C ALA A 178 -8.28 20.01 8.12
N SER A 179 -7.42 19.57 9.05
CA SER A 179 -6.07 19.08 8.75
C SER A 179 -6.09 17.79 7.94
N ILE A 180 -7.03 16.89 8.22
CA ILE A 180 -7.24 15.66 7.43
C ILE A 180 -7.70 16.02 6.01
N PHE A 181 -8.63 16.96 5.85
CA PHE A 181 -9.05 17.41 4.53
C PHE A 181 -7.90 18.11 3.78
N GLN A 182 -7.06 18.89 4.48
CA GLN A 182 -5.84 19.43 3.87
C GLN A 182 -4.91 18.34 3.37
N ALA A 183 -4.70 17.27 4.15
CA ALA A 183 -3.87 16.14 3.71
C ALA A 183 -4.44 15.43 2.46
N VAL A 184 -5.78 15.34 2.33
CA VAL A 184 -6.44 14.83 1.11
C VAL A 184 -6.14 15.72 -0.08
N VAL A 185 -6.24 17.03 0.08
CA VAL A 185 -5.94 18.02 -0.97
C VAL A 185 -4.49 17.93 -1.41
N ASP A 186 -3.56 17.97 -0.46
CA ASP A 186 -2.12 17.90 -0.72
C ASP A 186 -1.74 16.60 -1.43
N GLN A 187 -2.31 15.48 -0.99
CA GLN A 187 -2.11 14.17 -1.64
C GLN A 187 -2.63 14.18 -3.07
N THR A 188 -3.83 14.69 -3.30
CA THR A 188 -4.44 14.74 -4.63
C THR A 188 -3.60 15.60 -5.58
N ILE A 189 -3.23 16.80 -5.15
CA ILE A 189 -2.42 17.72 -5.97
C ILE A 189 -1.03 17.12 -6.24
N THR A 190 -0.31 16.68 -5.21
CA THR A 190 1.08 16.20 -5.36
C THR A 190 1.16 14.93 -6.19
N SER A 191 0.26 13.97 -5.95
CA SER A 191 0.31 12.68 -6.62
C SER A 191 -0.21 12.72 -8.06
N LEU A 192 -1.22 13.56 -8.34
CA LEU A 192 -1.87 13.60 -9.65
C LEU A 192 -1.43 14.77 -10.52
N ALA A 193 -1.31 15.98 -9.99
CA ALA A 193 -0.88 17.11 -10.82
C ALA A 193 0.60 17.02 -11.23
N GLN A 194 1.47 16.43 -10.38
CA GLN A 194 2.89 16.19 -10.71
C GLN A 194 3.59 17.40 -11.34
N GLY A 195 3.38 18.58 -10.75
CA GLY A 195 3.97 19.84 -11.23
C GLY A 195 3.17 20.57 -12.32
N ARG A 196 2.14 19.96 -12.91
CA ARG A 196 1.21 20.67 -13.79
C ARG A 196 0.31 21.59 -12.96
N LYS A 197 0.14 22.84 -13.40
CA LYS A 197 -0.73 23.78 -12.70
C LYS A 197 -2.20 23.39 -12.86
N ILE A 198 -2.94 23.51 -11.77
CA ILE A 198 -4.39 23.41 -11.74
C ILE A 198 -4.91 24.84 -11.67
N GLU A 199 -5.41 25.36 -12.79
CA GLU A 199 -5.84 26.76 -12.95
C GLU A 199 -7.00 26.86 -13.97
N GLY A 200 -7.66 28.00 -14.01
CA GLY A 200 -8.81 28.25 -14.87
C GLY A 200 -10.14 27.85 -14.20
N ASN A 201 -11.11 27.40 -14.99
CA ASN A 201 -12.42 26.96 -14.51
C ASN A 201 -12.35 25.51 -14.02
N ILE A 202 -12.58 25.31 -12.74
CA ILE A 202 -12.43 24.01 -12.07
C ILE A 202 -13.80 23.38 -11.84
N LEU A 203 -13.97 22.16 -12.32
CA LEU A 203 -15.19 21.38 -12.08
C LEU A 203 -14.90 20.32 -10.99
N PHE A 204 -15.62 20.37 -9.88
CA PHE A 204 -15.55 19.40 -8.81
C PHE A 204 -16.59 18.30 -8.98
N LEU A 205 -16.14 17.04 -8.98
CA LEU A 205 -16.95 15.87 -9.24
C LEU A 205 -16.74 14.78 -8.16
N GLY A 206 -17.70 13.87 -8.06
CA GLY A 206 -17.65 12.74 -7.13
C GLY A 206 -18.22 13.03 -5.75
N GLY A 207 -18.54 11.96 -5.02
CA GLY A 207 -19.24 12.05 -3.72
C GLY A 207 -18.51 12.87 -2.67
N PRO A 208 -17.23 12.63 -2.38
CA PRO A 208 -16.48 13.40 -1.39
C PRO A 208 -16.52 14.90 -1.65
N LEU A 209 -16.32 15.33 -2.88
CA LEU A 209 -16.36 16.77 -3.21
C LEU A 209 -17.77 17.33 -3.23
N TYR A 210 -18.78 16.53 -3.52
CA TYR A 210 -20.17 16.99 -3.49
C TYR A 210 -20.70 17.18 -2.07
N PHE A 211 -20.53 16.16 -1.22
CA PHE A 211 -21.11 16.18 0.14
C PHE A 211 -20.30 16.98 1.16
N MET A 212 -18.97 17.14 0.95
CA MET A 212 -18.08 17.75 1.93
C MET A 212 -17.65 19.15 1.47
N SER A 213 -18.41 20.16 1.87
CA SER A 213 -18.08 21.57 1.59
C SER A 213 -16.74 22.00 2.21
N GLY A 214 -16.40 21.49 3.40
CA GLY A 214 -15.12 21.73 4.03
C GLY A 214 -13.93 21.24 3.20
N LEU A 215 -14.07 20.07 2.57
CA LEU A 215 -13.04 19.54 1.67
C LEU A 215 -12.90 20.43 0.41
N ARG A 216 -14.02 20.84 -0.20
CA ARG A 216 -13.98 21.79 -1.35
C ARG A 216 -13.29 23.10 -0.96
N ASN A 217 -13.62 23.65 0.19
CA ASN A 217 -12.99 24.90 0.67
C ASN A 217 -11.48 24.75 0.80
N ARG A 218 -10.99 23.61 1.28
CA ARG A 218 -9.53 23.34 1.33
C ARG A 218 -8.89 23.32 -0.06
N PHE A 219 -9.55 22.76 -1.09
CA PHE A 219 -9.08 22.86 -2.48
C PHE A 219 -9.07 24.31 -2.96
N VAL A 220 -10.16 25.05 -2.76
CA VAL A 220 -10.29 26.45 -3.19
C VAL A 220 -9.18 27.31 -2.60
N GLU A 221 -8.95 27.20 -1.27
CA GLU A 221 -7.91 27.96 -0.59
C GLU A 221 -6.50 27.55 -1.01
N THR A 222 -6.23 26.24 -1.15
CA THR A 222 -4.91 25.72 -1.51
C THR A 222 -4.53 26.13 -2.94
N LEU A 223 -5.48 26.04 -3.88
CA LEU A 223 -5.30 26.43 -5.28
C LEU A 223 -5.49 27.92 -5.53
N LYS A 224 -5.90 28.69 -4.50
CA LYS A 224 -6.17 30.14 -4.56
C LYS A 224 -7.19 30.51 -5.64
N LEU A 225 -8.26 29.73 -5.72
CA LEU A 225 -9.34 29.94 -6.68
C LEU A 225 -10.35 30.99 -6.18
N SER A 226 -10.95 31.72 -7.09
CA SER A 226 -12.13 32.57 -6.82
C SER A 226 -13.42 31.76 -6.98
N ASP A 227 -14.50 32.21 -6.36
CA ASP A 227 -15.82 31.55 -6.47
C ASP A 227 -16.30 31.42 -7.94
N ALA A 228 -15.94 32.38 -8.79
CA ALA A 228 -16.29 32.36 -10.21
C ALA A 228 -15.58 31.24 -11.02
N GLN A 229 -14.47 30.72 -10.50
CA GLN A 229 -13.69 29.65 -11.14
C GLN A 229 -14.13 28.26 -10.69
N VAL A 230 -15.05 28.14 -9.76
CA VAL A 230 -15.39 26.85 -9.14
C VAL A 230 -16.82 26.47 -9.48
N ASN A 231 -16.99 25.25 -9.97
CA ASN A 231 -18.30 24.66 -10.22
C ASN A 231 -18.39 23.27 -9.59
N CYS A 232 -19.44 23.01 -8.81
CA CYS A 232 -19.78 21.68 -8.28
C CYS A 232 -21.28 21.44 -8.54
N PRO A 233 -21.64 20.87 -9.69
CA PRO A 233 -23.02 20.73 -10.07
C PRO A 233 -23.77 19.69 -9.23
N GLU A 234 -25.10 19.78 -9.17
CA GLU A 234 -25.94 18.77 -8.50
C GLU A 234 -25.78 17.36 -9.09
N THR A 235 -25.28 17.26 -10.31
CA THR A 235 -24.98 16.00 -11.01
C THR A 235 -23.59 15.44 -10.68
N ALA A 236 -22.79 16.14 -9.88
CA ALA A 236 -21.41 15.76 -9.55
C ALA A 236 -21.28 14.31 -9.04
N ILE A 237 -22.26 13.84 -8.25
CA ILE A 237 -22.27 12.46 -7.71
C ILE A 237 -22.65 11.39 -8.74
N ASN A 238 -23.34 11.78 -9.83
CA ASN A 238 -23.81 10.90 -10.90
C ASN A 238 -23.04 11.14 -12.20
N PHE A 239 -21.97 11.93 -12.19
CA PHE A 239 -21.36 12.47 -13.40
C PHE A 239 -20.81 11.40 -14.33
N VAL A 240 -20.17 10.37 -13.79
CA VAL A 240 -19.70 9.22 -14.58
C VAL A 240 -20.89 8.48 -15.22
N ALA A 241 -21.97 8.23 -14.45
CA ALA A 241 -23.17 7.60 -15.02
C ALA A 241 -23.82 8.46 -16.11
N LEU A 242 -23.83 9.79 -15.94
CA LEU A 242 -24.29 10.74 -16.94
C LEU A 242 -23.44 10.69 -18.22
N GLY A 243 -22.13 10.74 -18.09
CA GLY A 243 -21.20 10.58 -19.21
C GLY A 243 -21.33 9.21 -19.88
N THR A 244 -21.55 8.15 -19.11
CA THR A 244 -21.79 6.79 -19.62
C THR A 244 -23.08 6.74 -20.47
N ALA A 245 -24.16 7.38 -20.00
CA ALA A 245 -25.40 7.46 -20.74
C ALA A 245 -25.23 8.22 -22.09
N LEU A 246 -24.41 9.30 -22.08
CA LEU A 246 -24.07 10.06 -23.30
C LEU A 246 -23.19 9.28 -24.29
N CYS A 247 -22.53 8.21 -23.84
CA CYS A 247 -21.71 7.31 -24.68
C CYS A 247 -22.44 6.03 -25.08
N ALA A 248 -23.64 5.77 -24.56
CA ALA A 248 -24.36 4.53 -24.83
C ALA A 248 -24.81 4.49 -26.31
N ASP A 249 -24.47 3.40 -27.00
CA ASP A 249 -24.76 3.19 -28.42
C ASP A 249 -25.58 1.91 -28.70
N LYS A 250 -25.43 0.87 -27.87
CA LYS A 250 -26.09 -0.41 -28.03
C LYS A 250 -27.51 -0.38 -27.46
N GLU A 251 -28.49 -0.75 -28.32
CA GLU A 251 -29.91 -0.79 -27.95
C GLU A 251 -30.30 -2.12 -27.32
N TYR A 252 -31.23 -2.05 -26.37
CA TYR A 252 -31.84 -3.19 -25.69
C TYR A 252 -33.33 -2.97 -25.48
N THR A 253 -34.08 -4.07 -25.43
CA THR A 253 -35.39 -4.09 -24.79
C THR A 253 -35.25 -4.32 -23.30
N TYR A 254 -36.24 -3.94 -22.51
CA TYR A 254 -36.24 -4.17 -21.09
C TYR A 254 -36.09 -5.66 -20.72
N ASP A 255 -36.84 -6.52 -21.42
CA ASP A 255 -36.88 -7.95 -21.14
C ASP A 255 -35.53 -8.64 -21.47
N GLU A 256 -34.84 -8.23 -22.54
CA GLU A 256 -33.50 -8.72 -22.88
C GLU A 256 -32.51 -8.37 -21.76
N LEU A 257 -32.44 -7.11 -21.33
CA LEU A 257 -31.51 -6.65 -20.32
C LEU A 257 -31.85 -7.24 -18.93
N TYR A 258 -33.15 -7.36 -18.61
CA TYR A 258 -33.63 -7.99 -17.39
C TYR A 258 -33.14 -9.43 -17.29
N LYS A 259 -33.32 -10.22 -18.35
CA LYS A 259 -32.89 -11.61 -18.40
C LYS A 259 -31.39 -11.75 -18.23
N ILE A 260 -30.60 -10.91 -18.90
CA ILE A 260 -29.13 -10.93 -18.73
C ILE A 260 -28.74 -10.67 -17.27
N LEU A 261 -29.29 -9.64 -16.62
CA LEU A 261 -28.96 -9.31 -15.24
C LEU A 261 -29.49 -10.35 -14.25
N GLU A 262 -30.65 -10.94 -14.48
CA GLU A 262 -31.24 -12.02 -13.67
C GLU A 262 -30.35 -13.28 -13.73
N ASP A 263 -29.93 -13.70 -14.91
CA ASP A 263 -29.02 -14.83 -15.10
C ASP A 263 -27.67 -14.58 -14.39
N LEU A 264 -27.17 -13.36 -14.39
CA LEU A 264 -25.96 -12.99 -13.68
C LEU A 264 -26.10 -13.01 -12.15
N VAL A 265 -27.28 -12.69 -11.61
CA VAL A 265 -27.55 -12.80 -10.17
C VAL A 265 -27.44 -14.24 -9.70
N HIS A 266 -27.94 -15.18 -10.51
CA HIS A 266 -27.95 -16.62 -10.19
C HIS A 266 -26.66 -17.34 -10.62
N ALA A 267 -25.81 -16.71 -11.43
CA ALA A 267 -24.54 -17.31 -11.86
C ALA A 267 -23.59 -17.50 -10.65
N PRO A 268 -22.92 -18.66 -10.55
CA PRO A 268 -21.96 -18.89 -9.48
C PRO A 268 -20.86 -17.83 -9.52
N ALA A 269 -20.50 -17.31 -8.35
CA ALA A 269 -19.34 -16.43 -8.24
C ALA A 269 -18.09 -17.24 -8.64
N LYS A 270 -17.42 -16.86 -9.74
CA LYS A 270 -16.08 -17.37 -10.02
C LYS A 270 -15.14 -16.72 -9.00
N LEU A 271 -14.96 -17.37 -7.86
CA LEU A 271 -13.81 -17.11 -7.00
C LEU A 271 -12.59 -17.58 -7.79
N ALA A 272 -11.69 -16.65 -8.10
CA ALA A 272 -10.40 -17.01 -8.68
C ALA A 272 -9.64 -17.80 -7.61
N GLU A 273 -9.65 -19.11 -7.73
CA GLU A 273 -8.88 -20.00 -6.85
C GLU A 273 -7.41 -19.85 -7.23
N SER A 274 -6.60 -19.44 -6.27
CA SER A 274 -5.16 -19.45 -6.43
C SER A 274 -4.58 -20.74 -5.84
N LYS A 275 -3.47 -21.22 -6.44
CA LYS A 275 -2.80 -22.46 -5.97
C LYS A 275 -2.42 -22.34 -4.48
N PRO A 276 -2.51 -23.43 -3.69
CA PRO A 276 -2.04 -23.46 -2.32
C PRO A 276 -0.54 -23.12 -2.24
N LEU A 277 -0.09 -22.70 -1.07
CA LEU A 277 1.34 -22.38 -0.88
C LEU A 277 2.20 -23.63 -0.95
N PHE A 278 1.71 -24.74 -0.42
CA PHE A 278 2.36 -26.04 -0.46
C PHE A 278 1.35 -27.11 -0.89
N GLU A 279 1.78 -28.00 -1.77
CA GLU A 279 0.93 -29.09 -2.27
C GLU A 279 0.89 -30.26 -1.28
N SER A 280 1.94 -30.41 -0.45
CA SER A 280 2.07 -31.47 0.54
C SER A 280 2.99 -31.03 1.70
N GLU A 281 2.94 -31.80 2.80
CA GLU A 281 3.88 -31.64 3.92
C GLU A 281 5.34 -31.84 3.47
N GLU A 282 5.57 -32.77 2.53
CA GLU A 282 6.91 -33.01 1.99
C GLU A 282 7.45 -31.79 1.21
N ASP A 283 6.61 -31.10 0.44
CA ASP A 283 6.97 -29.85 -0.26
C ASP A 283 7.33 -28.76 0.77
N TYR A 284 6.58 -28.65 1.87
CA TYR A 284 6.91 -27.73 2.95
C TYR A 284 8.24 -28.06 3.63
N GLN A 285 8.50 -29.33 3.94
CA GLN A 285 9.76 -29.74 4.57
C GLN A 285 10.96 -29.47 3.66
N LYS A 286 10.88 -29.74 2.37
CA LYS A 286 11.94 -29.40 1.39
C LYS A 286 12.23 -27.89 1.37
N PHE A 287 11.17 -27.07 1.42
CA PHE A 287 11.31 -25.62 1.49
C PHE A 287 12.08 -25.21 2.77
N ILE A 288 11.70 -25.72 3.93
CA ILE A 288 12.37 -25.41 5.22
C ILE A 288 13.83 -25.85 5.21
N GLU A 289 14.13 -27.08 4.75
CA GLU A 289 15.50 -27.61 4.69
C GLU A 289 16.40 -26.77 3.77
N ARG A 290 15.87 -26.35 2.64
CA ARG A 290 16.61 -25.49 1.70
C ARG A 290 16.97 -24.15 2.34
N HIS A 291 16.03 -23.50 3.04
CA HIS A 291 16.31 -22.21 3.68
C HIS A 291 17.24 -22.32 4.89
N LYS A 292 17.25 -23.46 5.61
CA LYS A 292 18.22 -23.72 6.69
C LYS A 292 19.68 -23.77 6.21
N SER A 293 19.92 -24.09 4.94
CA SER A 293 21.29 -24.09 4.38
C SER A 293 21.95 -22.70 4.38
N HIS A 294 21.17 -21.64 4.54
CA HIS A 294 21.61 -20.24 4.58
C HIS A 294 21.56 -19.64 5.99
N ASP A 295 21.67 -20.49 7.02
CA ASP A 295 21.70 -20.03 8.40
C ASP A 295 23.03 -19.30 8.72
N ALA A 296 22.93 -18.20 9.45
CA ALA A 296 24.10 -17.52 9.99
C ALA A 296 24.81 -18.41 11.04
N LYS A 297 26.10 -18.29 11.13
CA LYS A 297 26.89 -19.00 12.14
C LYS A 297 26.83 -18.25 13.47
N TYR A 298 26.68 -19.02 14.55
CA TYR A 298 26.67 -18.49 15.91
C TYR A 298 27.85 -19.06 16.71
N ALA A 299 28.40 -18.23 17.59
CA ALA A 299 29.45 -18.61 18.55
C ALA A 299 29.08 -18.14 19.97
N LYS A 300 29.69 -18.73 20.96
CA LYS A 300 29.40 -18.40 22.36
C LYS A 300 30.12 -17.12 22.78
N LEU A 301 29.40 -16.13 23.25
CA LEU A 301 29.95 -14.87 23.76
C LEU A 301 30.73 -15.05 25.08
N LYS A 302 30.23 -15.87 26.00
CA LYS A 302 30.66 -15.93 27.41
C LYS A 302 32.18 -16.07 27.61
N ASP A 303 32.84 -16.90 26.81
CA ASP A 303 34.27 -17.21 26.99
C ASP A 303 35.09 -16.77 25.75
N TYR A 304 34.54 -15.90 24.91
CA TYR A 304 35.23 -15.44 23.73
C TYR A 304 36.34 -14.45 24.06
N ALA A 305 37.56 -14.73 23.63
CA ALA A 305 38.76 -13.92 23.89
C ALA A 305 39.38 -13.29 22.62
N GLY A 306 38.79 -13.51 21.46
CA GLY A 306 39.25 -12.95 20.18
C GLY A 306 38.78 -11.51 19.96
N LYS A 307 39.00 -11.03 18.72
CA LYS A 307 38.55 -9.72 18.29
C LYS A 307 37.07 -9.75 17.94
N ALA A 308 36.30 -8.79 18.44
CA ALA A 308 34.90 -8.65 18.10
C ALA A 308 34.63 -7.36 17.30
N TYR A 309 33.57 -7.37 16.48
CA TYR A 309 33.18 -6.28 15.60
C TYR A 309 31.69 -6.01 15.73
N LEU A 310 31.34 -4.75 16.01
CA LEU A 310 29.99 -4.33 16.32
C LEU A 310 29.35 -3.61 15.12
N GLY A 311 28.14 -4.00 14.80
CA GLY A 311 27.28 -3.29 13.87
C GLY A 311 25.97 -2.89 14.53
N ILE A 312 25.53 -1.67 14.29
CA ILE A 312 24.28 -1.10 14.80
C ILE A 312 23.48 -0.61 13.62
N ASP A 313 22.23 -1.08 13.47
CA ASP A 313 21.26 -0.53 12.53
C ASP A 313 20.15 0.16 13.33
N SER A 314 20.18 1.48 13.33
CA SER A 314 19.21 2.32 14.03
C SER A 314 18.17 2.87 13.06
N GLY A 315 17.06 2.15 12.91
CA GLY A 315 15.92 2.58 12.10
C GLY A 315 14.99 3.53 12.86
N SER A 316 13.94 3.99 12.19
CA SER A 316 12.93 4.90 12.78
C SER A 316 12.13 4.28 13.93
N THR A 317 11.85 2.98 13.86
CA THR A 317 11.00 2.27 14.82
C THR A 317 11.72 1.17 15.60
N THR A 318 12.80 0.63 15.06
CA THR A 318 13.53 -0.51 15.62
C THR A 318 15.03 -0.26 15.57
N THR A 319 15.73 -0.75 16.56
CA THR A 319 17.20 -0.80 16.61
C THR A 319 17.64 -2.25 16.62
N LYS A 320 18.63 -2.58 15.81
CA LYS A 320 19.23 -3.90 15.71
C LYS A 320 20.71 -3.78 16.00
N LEU A 321 21.25 -4.77 16.68
CA LEU A 321 22.64 -4.83 17.03
C LEU A 321 23.18 -6.22 16.73
N VAL A 322 24.37 -6.30 16.14
CA VAL A 322 25.06 -7.55 15.84
C VAL A 322 26.53 -7.41 16.27
N LEU A 323 27.01 -8.37 17.05
CA LEU A 323 28.42 -8.51 17.42
C LEU A 323 28.99 -9.75 16.77
N LEU A 324 30.03 -9.62 15.95
CA LEU A 324 30.69 -10.69 15.21
C LEU A 324 32.04 -11.04 15.81
N ASP A 325 32.45 -12.29 15.64
CA ASP A 325 33.82 -12.74 15.86
C ASP A 325 34.69 -12.54 14.60
N GLU A 326 35.95 -13.01 14.66
CA GLU A 326 36.92 -12.94 13.57
C GLU A 326 36.55 -13.84 12.36
N ASN A 327 35.61 -14.78 12.51
CA ASN A 327 35.18 -15.75 11.52
C ASN A 327 33.76 -15.47 10.99
N ASP A 328 33.22 -14.26 11.27
CA ASP A 328 31.87 -13.83 10.89
C ASP A 328 30.74 -14.58 11.62
N ALA A 329 31.06 -15.29 12.72
CA ALA A 329 30.05 -15.90 13.57
C ALA A 329 29.47 -14.85 14.55
N ILE A 330 28.16 -14.92 14.76
CA ILE A 330 27.43 -14.02 15.64
C ILE A 330 27.66 -14.43 17.09
N LEU A 331 28.24 -13.52 17.88
CA LEU A 331 28.43 -13.64 19.32
C LEU A 331 27.20 -13.13 20.08
N TYR A 332 26.57 -12.10 19.56
CA TYR A 332 25.37 -11.48 20.12
C TYR A 332 24.56 -10.80 19.02
N ASP A 333 23.26 -10.89 19.14
CA ASP A 333 22.35 -10.13 18.31
C ASP A 333 21.13 -9.64 19.09
N SER A 334 20.53 -8.57 18.63
CA SER A 334 19.25 -8.06 19.14
C SER A 334 18.43 -7.38 18.04
N TYR A 335 17.12 -7.47 18.18
CA TYR A 335 16.11 -6.76 17.39
C TYR A 335 15.06 -6.19 18.34
N THR A 336 15.07 -4.89 18.58
CA THR A 336 14.26 -4.26 19.61
C THR A 336 13.56 -3.01 19.10
N SER A 337 12.29 -2.81 19.49
CA SER A 337 11.59 -1.55 19.25
C SER A 337 12.21 -0.44 20.09
N ASN A 338 12.58 0.68 19.42
CA ASN A 338 13.20 1.83 20.11
C ASN A 338 12.21 2.69 20.89
N LYS A 339 10.89 2.52 20.73
CA LYS A 339 9.87 3.31 21.46
C LYS A 339 10.19 4.81 21.52
N GLY A 340 10.86 5.34 20.49
CA GLY A 340 11.31 6.73 20.42
C GLY A 340 12.68 7.03 21.06
N ASN A 341 13.33 6.07 21.73
CA ASN A 341 14.67 6.24 22.30
C ASN A 341 15.64 5.09 21.91
N PRO A 342 16.28 5.19 20.75
CA PRO A 342 17.18 4.15 20.28
C PRO A 342 18.48 4.06 21.08
N LEU A 343 18.88 5.13 21.79
CA LEU A 343 20.10 5.13 22.61
C LEU A 343 20.00 4.16 23.78
N ASP A 344 18.85 4.14 24.47
CA ASP A 344 18.64 3.24 25.60
C ASP A 344 18.70 1.78 25.18
N VAL A 345 18.17 1.46 23.99
CA VAL A 345 18.22 0.10 23.44
C VAL A 345 19.65 -0.36 23.26
N VAL A 346 20.51 0.46 22.63
CA VAL A 346 21.92 0.12 22.41
C VAL A 346 22.67 0.03 23.75
N LEU A 347 22.37 0.94 24.68
CA LEU A 347 23.01 0.92 26.03
C LEU A 347 22.66 -0.35 26.79
N GLU A 348 21.41 -0.79 26.76
CA GLU A 348 20.98 -2.04 27.39
C GLU A 348 21.63 -3.28 26.76
N ASP A 349 21.76 -3.30 25.45
CA ASP A 349 22.40 -4.41 24.75
C ASP A 349 23.91 -4.45 25.02
N LEU A 350 24.59 -3.31 25.05
CA LEU A 350 26.01 -3.24 25.45
C LEU A 350 26.21 -3.70 26.88
N LYS A 351 25.32 -3.33 27.82
CA LYS A 351 25.35 -3.85 29.19
C LYS A 351 25.27 -5.36 29.22
N LYS A 352 24.31 -5.98 28.51
CA LYS A 352 24.17 -7.44 28.44
C LYS A 352 25.43 -8.12 27.88
N ILE A 353 26.05 -7.53 26.86
CA ILE A 353 27.28 -8.03 26.25
C ILE A 353 28.40 -8.04 27.31
N TYR A 354 28.64 -6.91 28.02
CA TYR A 354 29.70 -6.80 29.01
C TYR A 354 29.40 -7.56 30.32
N GLU A 355 28.14 -7.71 30.70
CA GLU A 355 27.74 -8.59 31.82
C GLU A 355 28.01 -10.07 31.48
N THR A 356 27.80 -10.48 30.21
CA THR A 356 28.04 -11.85 29.75
C THR A 356 29.54 -12.14 29.61
N ASN A 357 30.29 -11.16 29.09
CA ASN A 357 31.73 -11.25 28.89
C ASN A 357 32.41 -9.90 29.21
N PRO A 358 32.83 -9.68 30.48
CA PRO A 358 33.49 -8.44 30.92
C PRO A 358 34.80 -8.13 30.20
N ASN A 359 35.44 -9.14 29.61
CA ASN A 359 36.75 -9.02 28.97
C ASN A 359 36.65 -8.90 27.45
N ILE A 360 35.45 -8.83 26.88
CA ILE A 360 35.25 -8.69 25.42
C ILE A 360 35.92 -7.42 24.89
N LYS A 361 36.63 -7.52 23.79
CA LYS A 361 37.27 -6.38 23.12
C LYS A 361 36.65 -6.14 21.78
N ILE A 362 35.95 -5.02 21.63
CA ILE A 362 35.37 -4.57 20.38
C ILE A 362 36.45 -3.76 19.63
N TYR A 363 36.92 -4.28 18.51
CA TYR A 363 38.01 -3.72 17.71
C TYR A 363 37.53 -2.79 16.60
N GLY A 364 36.26 -2.84 16.26
CA GLY A 364 35.62 -1.94 15.29
C GLY A 364 34.13 -1.90 15.51
N ALA A 365 33.55 -0.71 15.38
CA ALA A 365 32.13 -0.48 15.58
C ALA A 365 31.58 0.52 14.55
N TYR A 366 30.56 0.14 13.80
CA TYR A 366 29.92 0.95 12.77
C TYR A 366 28.43 0.99 12.96
N ALA A 367 27.82 2.12 12.62
CA ALA A 367 26.36 2.28 12.59
C ALA A 367 25.85 2.48 11.17
N THR A 368 24.57 2.17 10.98
CA THR A 368 23.79 2.43 9.75
C THR A 368 22.36 2.79 10.11
N GLY A 369 21.55 3.17 9.10
CA GLY A 369 20.15 3.55 9.25
C GLY A 369 19.96 5.03 9.61
N TYR A 370 18.71 5.45 9.82
CA TYR A 370 18.35 6.86 10.12
C TYR A 370 19.07 7.45 11.34
N GLY A 371 19.32 6.62 12.35
CA GLY A 371 20.01 7.02 13.58
C GLY A 371 21.52 6.90 13.51
N GLU A 372 22.14 6.65 12.35
CA GLU A 372 23.56 6.42 12.18
C GLU A 372 24.42 7.51 12.84
N GLU A 373 24.15 8.76 12.54
CA GLU A 373 24.91 9.90 13.06
C GLU A 373 24.76 10.03 14.58
N LEU A 374 23.55 9.85 15.11
CA LEU A 374 23.26 9.85 16.53
C LEU A 374 24.05 8.75 17.25
N MET A 375 24.04 7.51 16.73
CA MET A 375 24.76 6.39 17.31
C MET A 375 26.27 6.61 17.30
N ARG A 376 26.80 7.10 16.18
CA ARG A 376 28.22 7.39 16.02
C ARG A 376 28.73 8.39 17.06
N HIS A 377 27.98 9.46 17.29
CA HIS A 377 28.37 10.47 18.28
C HIS A 377 28.16 10.02 19.72
N ALA A 378 27.05 9.38 20.03
CA ALA A 378 26.73 8.96 21.40
C ALA A 378 27.65 7.87 21.93
N PHE A 379 28.05 6.92 21.08
CA PHE A 379 28.89 5.79 21.48
C PHE A 379 30.32 5.85 20.95
N HIS A 380 30.74 6.97 20.35
CA HIS A 380 32.08 7.18 19.79
C HIS A 380 32.51 6.06 18.83
N LEU A 381 31.59 5.65 17.93
CA LEU A 381 31.87 4.59 16.99
C LEU A 381 32.92 5.01 15.97
N ASP A 382 33.63 4.04 15.36
CA ASP A 382 34.67 4.28 14.35
C ASP A 382 34.12 4.93 13.08
N GLY A 383 32.85 4.75 12.77
CA GLY A 383 32.20 5.39 11.63
C GLY A 383 30.76 4.96 11.41
N GLY A 384 30.20 5.48 10.34
CA GLY A 384 28.93 5.10 9.78
C GLY A 384 29.08 4.52 8.37
N ILE A 385 28.13 3.72 7.97
CA ILE A 385 28.01 3.17 6.62
C ILE A 385 26.62 3.43 6.09
N VAL A 386 26.53 3.85 4.83
CA VAL A 386 25.25 4.03 4.16
C VAL A 386 24.47 2.71 4.17
N GLU A 387 23.20 2.77 4.52
CA GLU A 387 22.33 1.60 4.73
C GLU A 387 22.35 0.63 3.54
N THR A 388 22.30 1.15 2.31
CA THR A 388 22.38 0.35 1.09
C THR A 388 23.66 -0.48 0.99
N MET A 389 24.79 0.09 1.42
CA MET A 389 26.08 -0.60 1.44
C MET A 389 26.17 -1.65 2.55
N ALA A 390 25.54 -1.40 3.70
CA ALA A 390 25.46 -2.38 4.78
C ALA A 390 24.67 -3.61 4.31
N HIS A 391 23.47 -3.40 3.76
CA HIS A 391 22.62 -4.45 3.21
C HIS A 391 23.30 -5.23 2.09
N TYR A 392 23.97 -4.55 1.17
CA TYR A 392 24.74 -5.20 0.10
C TYR A 392 25.91 -6.03 0.64
N THR A 393 26.66 -5.50 1.59
CA THR A 393 27.80 -6.21 2.22
C THR A 393 27.32 -7.51 2.88
N ALA A 394 26.20 -7.45 3.61
CA ALA A 394 25.58 -8.60 4.22
C ALA A 394 25.08 -9.62 3.18
N ALA A 395 24.33 -9.20 2.18
CA ALA A 395 23.79 -10.09 1.16
C ALA A 395 24.90 -10.85 0.41
N ARG A 396 25.99 -10.15 0.07
CA ARG A 396 27.14 -10.73 -0.61
C ARG A 396 27.86 -11.79 0.22
N SER A 397 27.80 -11.73 1.55
CA SER A 397 28.40 -12.77 2.40
C SER A 397 27.64 -14.10 2.36
N PHE A 398 26.33 -14.05 2.06
CA PHE A 398 25.50 -15.24 1.87
C PHE A 398 25.48 -15.72 0.40
N ASN A 399 25.56 -14.78 -0.54
CA ASN A 399 25.68 -15.11 -1.96
C ASN A 399 26.67 -14.14 -2.64
N PRO A 400 27.90 -14.57 -2.94
CA PRO A 400 28.89 -13.74 -3.64
C PRO A 400 28.44 -13.25 -5.01
N ASP A 401 27.56 -14.01 -5.69
CA ASP A 401 27.06 -13.74 -7.04
C ASP A 401 25.70 -13.01 -7.02
N VAL A 402 25.29 -12.44 -5.87
CA VAL A 402 24.02 -11.72 -5.74
C VAL A 402 23.89 -10.63 -6.80
N ASP A 403 22.82 -10.69 -7.58
CA ASP A 403 22.47 -9.71 -8.62
C ASP A 403 21.23 -8.89 -8.28
N TYR A 404 20.46 -9.33 -7.27
CA TYR A 404 19.27 -8.64 -6.82
C TYR A 404 19.06 -8.81 -5.31
N ILE A 405 18.80 -7.69 -4.62
CA ILE A 405 18.48 -7.68 -3.20
C ILE A 405 17.12 -7.03 -3.01
N LEU A 406 16.25 -7.71 -2.28
CA LEU A 406 14.96 -7.16 -1.88
C LEU A 406 14.85 -7.17 -0.37
N ASP A 407 14.81 -5.99 0.21
CA ASP A 407 14.55 -5.75 1.61
C ASP A 407 13.10 -5.28 1.80
N ILE A 408 12.30 -6.05 2.54
CA ILE A 408 10.95 -5.64 2.92
C ILE A 408 10.90 -5.51 4.44
N GLY A 409 10.91 -4.27 4.88
CA GLY A 409 10.73 -3.89 6.28
C GLY A 409 9.27 -3.88 6.73
N GLY A 410 9.05 -3.38 7.93
CA GLY A 410 7.70 -3.17 8.45
C GLY A 410 6.96 -2.05 7.72
N GLN A 411 7.65 -1.00 7.27
CA GLN A 411 7.05 0.20 6.68
C GLN A 411 7.70 0.65 5.36
N ASP A 412 8.79 0.02 4.96
CA ASP A 412 9.55 0.39 3.77
C ASP A 412 9.92 -0.83 2.92
N ILE A 413 10.23 -0.55 1.66
CA ILE A 413 10.77 -1.53 0.71
C ILE A 413 12.01 -0.92 0.08
N LYS A 414 13.09 -1.66 0.06
CA LYS A 414 14.32 -1.30 -0.63
C LYS A 414 14.69 -2.43 -1.59
N CYS A 415 15.02 -2.05 -2.79
CA CYS A 415 15.40 -2.98 -3.83
C CYS A 415 16.69 -2.50 -4.48
N PHE A 416 17.66 -3.38 -4.62
CA PHE A 416 18.95 -3.07 -5.22
C PHE A 416 19.21 -4.02 -6.37
N LYS A 417 19.50 -3.47 -7.54
CA LYS A 417 20.05 -4.23 -8.68
C LYS A 417 21.56 -4.14 -8.63
N ILE A 418 22.21 -5.28 -8.72
CA ILE A 418 23.67 -5.39 -8.71
C ILE A 418 24.12 -5.84 -10.09
N ARG A 419 25.09 -5.12 -10.66
CA ARG A 419 25.74 -5.49 -11.91
C ARG A 419 27.26 -5.38 -11.75
N GLU A 420 27.97 -6.42 -12.13
CA GLU A 420 29.44 -6.45 -12.06
C GLU A 420 30.01 -6.12 -10.66
N GLY A 421 29.28 -6.55 -9.62
CA GLY A 421 29.69 -6.32 -8.22
C GLY A 421 29.45 -4.88 -7.70
N HIS A 422 28.69 -4.07 -8.42
CA HIS A 422 28.31 -2.70 -8.03
C HIS A 422 26.79 -2.56 -8.00
N ILE A 423 26.30 -1.68 -7.13
CA ILE A 423 24.89 -1.31 -7.11
C ILE A 423 24.61 -0.42 -8.33
N ASP A 424 23.80 -0.95 -9.27
CA ASP A 424 23.46 -0.32 -10.54
C ASP A 424 22.19 0.54 -10.43
N ASP A 425 21.19 0.07 -9.67
CA ASP A 425 19.91 0.76 -9.49
C ASP A 425 19.36 0.52 -8.10
N ILE A 426 18.65 1.53 -7.57
CA ILE A 426 18.03 1.48 -6.25
C ILE A 426 16.59 1.97 -6.35
N VAL A 427 15.65 1.14 -5.92
CA VAL A 427 14.26 1.53 -5.74
C VAL A 427 13.94 1.58 -4.25
N LEU A 428 13.48 2.73 -3.78
CA LEU A 428 13.06 2.95 -2.40
C LEU A 428 11.58 3.29 -2.35
N ASN A 429 10.87 2.68 -1.42
CA ASN A 429 9.48 3.04 -1.12
C ASN A 429 9.27 3.16 0.39
N GLU A 430 9.06 4.36 0.83
CA GLU A 430 8.76 4.72 2.22
C GLU A 430 7.32 5.28 2.38
N ALA A 431 6.59 5.37 1.27
CA ALA A 431 5.30 6.06 1.22
C ALA A 431 4.10 5.11 1.22
N CYS A 432 4.29 3.82 0.93
CA CYS A 432 3.18 2.88 0.78
C CYS A 432 3.41 1.58 1.57
N SER A 433 2.54 1.31 2.53
CA SER A 433 2.59 0.09 3.35
C SER A 433 2.06 -1.16 2.67
N SER A 434 1.44 -1.07 1.49
CA SER A 434 0.71 -2.21 0.89
C SER A 434 1.59 -3.39 0.47
N GLY A 435 2.89 -3.18 0.33
CA GLY A 435 3.89 -4.23 0.10
C GLY A 435 4.76 -4.54 1.30
N CYS A 436 4.49 -3.95 2.48
CA CYS A 436 5.33 -4.03 3.69
C CYS A 436 4.69 -4.92 4.77
N GLY A 437 5.46 -5.26 5.80
CA GLY A 437 5.01 -6.09 6.92
C GLY A 437 3.83 -5.51 7.69
N SER A 438 3.77 -4.18 7.86
CA SER A 438 2.66 -3.48 8.54
C SER A 438 1.29 -3.72 7.90
N PHE A 439 1.25 -4.06 6.61
CA PHE A 439 0.01 -4.48 5.94
C PHE A 439 -0.55 -5.76 6.58
N ILE A 440 0.27 -6.80 6.69
CA ILE A 440 -0.13 -8.09 7.29
C ILE A 440 -0.46 -7.91 8.77
N GLU A 441 0.37 -7.16 9.52
CA GLU A 441 0.13 -6.89 10.94
C GLU A 441 -1.20 -6.19 11.20
N THR A 442 -1.56 -5.22 10.33
CA THR A 442 -2.83 -4.50 10.43
C THR A 442 -4.02 -5.45 10.29
N PHE A 443 -3.96 -6.37 9.32
CA PHE A 443 -5.03 -7.35 9.11
C PHE A 443 -5.03 -8.44 10.19
N ALA A 444 -3.88 -8.94 10.62
CA ALA A 444 -3.80 -9.90 11.71
C ALA A 444 -4.50 -9.35 12.96
N LYS A 445 -4.14 -8.13 13.38
CA LYS A 445 -4.78 -7.45 14.53
C LYS A 445 -6.28 -7.24 14.34
N SER A 446 -6.73 -6.84 13.15
CA SER A 446 -8.16 -6.63 12.88
C SER A 446 -8.97 -7.91 12.91
N LEU A 447 -8.32 -9.05 12.68
CA LEU A 447 -8.91 -10.39 12.71
C LEU A 447 -8.72 -11.09 14.07
N GLY A 448 -8.05 -10.45 15.05
CA GLY A 448 -7.86 -10.94 16.40
C GLY A 448 -6.66 -11.87 16.60
N TYR A 449 -5.66 -11.83 15.69
CA TYR A 449 -4.44 -12.64 15.73
C TYR A 449 -3.20 -11.78 15.95
N ASP A 450 -2.17 -12.36 16.55
CA ASP A 450 -0.84 -11.77 16.44
C ASP A 450 -0.23 -12.05 15.04
N ALA A 451 0.77 -11.23 14.64
CA ALA A 451 1.32 -11.32 13.30
C ALA A 451 2.03 -12.65 13.02
N LYS A 452 2.65 -13.26 14.03
CA LYS A 452 3.40 -14.51 13.91
C LYS A 452 2.47 -15.72 13.80
N GLU A 453 1.42 -15.74 14.62
CA GLU A 453 0.36 -16.75 14.54
C GLU A 453 -0.33 -16.68 13.18
N PHE A 454 -0.71 -15.47 12.76
CA PHE A 454 -1.37 -15.25 11.47
C PHE A 454 -0.51 -15.70 10.26
N ALA A 455 0.80 -15.47 10.32
CA ALA A 455 1.74 -15.96 9.32
C ALA A 455 1.73 -17.50 9.18
N THR A 456 1.63 -18.21 10.32
CA THR A 456 1.62 -19.68 10.35
C THR A 456 0.32 -20.27 9.78
N LEU A 457 -0.80 -19.54 9.94
CA LEU A 457 -2.07 -19.97 9.37
C LEU A 457 -2.04 -20.02 7.84
N GLY A 458 -1.41 -19.06 7.19
CA GLY A 458 -1.30 -19.03 5.73
C GLY A 458 -0.62 -20.25 5.11
N LEU A 459 0.31 -20.88 5.84
CA LEU A 459 0.99 -22.11 5.40
C LEU A 459 0.02 -23.30 5.25
N LYS A 460 -1.09 -23.28 5.97
CA LYS A 460 -2.11 -24.36 5.99
C LYS A 460 -3.24 -24.14 4.98
N SER A 461 -3.19 -23.04 4.22
CA SER A 461 -4.23 -22.69 3.26
C SER A 461 -4.33 -23.71 2.13
N LYS A 462 -5.55 -24.14 1.84
CA LYS A 462 -5.88 -25.05 0.74
C LYS A 462 -6.37 -24.30 -0.50
N HIS A 463 -7.07 -23.20 -0.30
CA HIS A 463 -7.71 -22.40 -1.34
C HIS A 463 -7.47 -20.91 -1.09
N PRO A 464 -6.22 -20.44 -1.23
CA PRO A 464 -5.88 -19.02 -0.97
C PRO A 464 -6.80 -18.07 -1.73
N VAL A 465 -7.40 -17.12 -1.02
CA VAL A 465 -8.29 -16.13 -1.65
C VAL A 465 -7.49 -15.19 -2.54
N ASP A 466 -7.93 -14.95 -3.77
CA ASP A 466 -7.33 -13.87 -4.57
C ASP A 466 -7.93 -12.52 -4.16
N LEU A 467 -7.17 -11.77 -3.38
CA LEU A 467 -7.53 -10.44 -2.91
C LEU A 467 -7.05 -9.33 -3.85
N GLY A 468 -6.33 -9.70 -4.93
CA GLY A 468 -5.76 -8.75 -5.88
C GLY A 468 -4.62 -7.91 -5.29
N THR A 469 -4.37 -6.76 -5.93
CA THR A 469 -3.26 -5.84 -5.59
C THR A 469 -3.80 -4.49 -5.14
N ARG A 470 -4.44 -4.42 -3.98
CA ARG A 470 -5.01 -3.18 -3.43
C ARG A 470 -4.27 -2.72 -2.18
N CYS A 471 -4.38 -1.43 -1.86
CA CYS A 471 -3.82 -0.92 -0.61
C CYS A 471 -4.62 -1.43 0.61
N THR A 472 -4.05 -1.27 1.80
CA THR A 472 -4.63 -1.73 3.07
C THR A 472 -6.08 -1.27 3.28
N VAL A 473 -6.39 -0.01 2.92
CA VAL A 473 -7.73 0.57 3.09
C VAL A 473 -8.76 -0.15 2.21
N PHE A 474 -8.45 -0.33 0.94
CA PHE A 474 -9.33 -1.03 -0.01
C PHE A 474 -9.42 -2.52 0.23
N MET A 475 -8.34 -3.13 0.73
CA MET A 475 -8.28 -4.54 1.04
C MET A 475 -9.27 -4.95 2.15
N ASN A 476 -9.62 -4.04 3.08
CA ASN A 476 -10.62 -4.30 4.11
C ASN A 476 -11.96 -4.79 3.54
N SER A 477 -12.41 -4.19 2.44
CA SER A 477 -13.63 -4.61 1.76
C SER A 477 -13.50 -6.02 1.17
N GLY A 478 -12.35 -6.33 0.56
CA GLY A 478 -12.04 -7.66 0.01
C GLY A 478 -11.99 -8.74 1.09
N VAL A 479 -11.32 -8.48 2.21
CA VAL A 479 -11.25 -9.40 3.35
C VAL A 479 -12.64 -9.67 3.95
N LYS A 480 -13.43 -8.62 4.20
CA LYS A 480 -14.81 -8.75 4.69
C LYS A 480 -15.69 -9.55 3.73
N GLN A 481 -15.51 -9.34 2.43
CA GLN A 481 -16.26 -10.11 1.42
C GLN A 481 -15.83 -11.58 1.40
N ALA A 482 -14.54 -11.88 1.50
CA ALA A 482 -14.03 -13.24 1.60
C ALA A 482 -14.60 -13.97 2.83
N GLN A 483 -14.62 -13.30 3.99
CA GLN A 483 -15.25 -13.83 5.21
C GLN A 483 -16.75 -14.12 5.00
N LYS A 484 -17.50 -13.20 4.38
CA LYS A 484 -18.93 -13.42 4.06
C LYS A 484 -19.16 -14.59 3.10
N ASN A 485 -18.21 -14.83 2.21
CA ASN A 485 -18.25 -15.96 1.27
C ASN A 485 -17.77 -17.27 1.90
N GLY A 486 -17.46 -17.29 3.21
CA GLY A 486 -17.08 -18.49 3.95
C GLY A 486 -15.62 -18.90 3.77
N ALA A 487 -14.73 -18.01 3.30
CA ALA A 487 -13.30 -18.30 3.23
C ALA A 487 -12.74 -18.53 4.65
N SER A 488 -11.86 -19.52 4.78
CA SER A 488 -11.17 -19.81 6.03
C SER A 488 -10.17 -18.71 6.38
N ILE A 489 -9.78 -18.61 7.63
CA ILE A 489 -8.77 -17.65 8.06
C ILE A 489 -7.41 -17.97 7.45
N GLU A 490 -7.11 -19.25 7.24
CA GLU A 490 -5.92 -19.74 6.55
C GLU A 490 -5.86 -19.23 5.11
N ASP A 491 -6.99 -19.32 4.39
CA ASP A 491 -7.10 -18.89 3.00
C ASP A 491 -7.01 -17.37 2.87
N ILE A 492 -7.56 -16.64 3.84
CA ILE A 492 -7.43 -15.16 3.92
C ILE A 492 -5.98 -14.76 4.22
N SER A 493 -5.33 -15.44 5.17
CA SER A 493 -3.93 -15.16 5.50
C SER A 493 -3.00 -15.38 4.30
N ALA A 494 -3.12 -16.51 3.61
CA ALA A 494 -2.35 -16.78 2.39
C ALA A 494 -2.66 -15.77 1.28
N GLY A 495 -3.92 -15.38 1.11
CA GLY A 495 -4.35 -14.37 0.14
C GLY A 495 -3.74 -12.99 0.41
N LEU A 496 -3.65 -12.59 1.68
CA LEU A 496 -2.99 -11.34 2.10
C LEU A 496 -1.47 -11.39 1.84
N CYS A 497 -0.81 -12.53 2.13
CA CYS A 497 0.62 -12.72 1.83
C CYS A 497 0.88 -12.62 0.31
N LYS A 498 0.04 -13.24 -0.53
CA LYS A 498 0.12 -13.09 -2.00
C LYS A 498 -0.08 -11.64 -2.43
N SER A 499 -1.01 -10.93 -1.83
CA SER A 499 -1.27 -9.52 -2.13
C SER A 499 -0.07 -8.63 -1.80
N VAL A 500 0.57 -8.82 -0.63
CA VAL A 500 1.81 -8.11 -0.25
C VAL A 500 2.90 -8.30 -1.30
N VAL A 501 3.15 -9.53 -1.70
CA VAL A 501 4.17 -9.87 -2.71
C VAL A 501 3.86 -9.21 -4.06
N LYS A 502 2.63 -9.35 -4.55
CA LYS A 502 2.22 -8.73 -5.81
C LYS A 502 2.31 -7.20 -5.75
N ASN A 503 1.95 -6.59 -4.62
CA ASN A 503 2.09 -5.14 -4.43
C ASN A 503 3.57 -4.72 -4.46
N ALA A 504 4.46 -5.45 -3.76
CA ALA A 504 5.89 -5.18 -3.78
C ALA A 504 6.46 -5.27 -5.20
N LEU A 505 6.21 -6.37 -5.89
CA LEU A 505 6.76 -6.63 -7.23
C LEU A 505 6.22 -5.67 -8.31
N TYR A 506 4.90 -5.56 -8.42
CA TYR A 506 4.29 -4.90 -9.59
C TYR A 506 4.00 -3.42 -9.38
N LYS A 507 3.77 -2.97 -8.14
CA LYS A 507 3.46 -1.56 -7.88
C LYS A 507 4.65 -0.75 -7.39
N VAL A 508 5.47 -1.33 -6.52
CA VAL A 508 6.63 -0.65 -5.94
C VAL A 508 7.83 -0.79 -6.86
N ILE A 509 8.25 -2.02 -7.12
CA ILE A 509 9.42 -2.32 -7.94
C ILE A 509 9.13 -2.09 -9.43
N ARG A 510 7.85 -2.19 -9.83
CA ARG A 510 7.37 -2.05 -11.21
C ARG A 510 8.04 -3.03 -12.18
N ALA A 511 8.30 -4.24 -11.71
CA ALA A 511 8.82 -5.31 -12.55
C ALA A 511 7.85 -5.59 -13.70
N LYS A 512 8.31 -5.49 -14.94
CA LYS A 512 7.52 -5.75 -16.14
C LYS A 512 7.43 -7.24 -16.44
N ASN A 513 8.51 -7.95 -16.13
CA ASN A 513 8.63 -9.40 -16.28
C ASN A 513 9.55 -9.97 -15.19
N LYS A 514 9.64 -11.30 -15.10
CA LYS A 514 10.48 -11.99 -14.11
C LYS A 514 11.97 -11.77 -14.34
N GLU A 515 12.37 -11.50 -15.56
CA GLU A 515 13.76 -11.31 -15.97
C GLU A 515 14.34 -9.97 -15.49
N ASP A 516 13.45 -9.01 -15.17
CA ASP A 516 13.85 -7.71 -14.60
C ASP A 516 14.40 -7.82 -13.16
N ILE A 517 14.16 -8.97 -12.49
CA ILE A 517 14.44 -9.18 -11.05
C ILE A 517 15.78 -9.91 -10.83
N GLY A 518 16.46 -10.40 -11.88
CA GLY A 518 17.71 -11.14 -11.74
C GLY A 518 17.53 -12.64 -11.47
N LYS A 519 18.64 -13.34 -11.20
CA LYS A 519 18.68 -14.80 -11.00
C LYS A 519 19.20 -15.20 -9.63
N HIS A 520 20.05 -14.38 -9.02
CA HIS A 520 20.71 -14.63 -7.74
C HIS A 520 20.15 -13.66 -6.69
N ILE A 521 18.94 -13.96 -6.21
CA ILE A 521 18.15 -13.07 -5.37
C ILE A 521 18.41 -13.37 -3.89
N VAL A 522 18.76 -12.34 -3.13
CA VAL A 522 18.78 -12.38 -1.67
C VAL A 522 17.63 -11.54 -1.14
N VAL A 523 16.77 -12.15 -0.34
CA VAL A 523 15.67 -11.44 0.33
C VAL A 523 15.99 -11.23 1.80
N GLN A 524 15.63 -10.05 2.32
CA GLN A 524 15.94 -9.63 3.68
C GLN A 524 14.83 -8.72 4.24
N GLY A 525 14.97 -8.29 5.49
CA GLY A 525 13.95 -7.54 6.21
C GLY A 525 13.00 -8.42 7.00
N GLY A 526 12.30 -7.80 7.97
CA GLY A 526 11.44 -8.51 8.92
C GLY A 526 10.26 -9.23 8.28
N THR A 527 9.76 -8.72 7.15
CA THR A 527 8.61 -9.31 6.45
C THR A 527 8.91 -10.69 5.89
N PHE A 528 10.17 -10.96 5.50
CA PHE A 528 10.58 -12.27 5.00
C PHE A 528 10.83 -13.33 6.10
N GLN A 529 10.70 -12.98 7.39
CA GLN A 529 10.58 -13.99 8.44
C GLN A 529 9.25 -14.77 8.37
N ASN A 530 8.26 -14.21 7.67
CA ASN A 530 7.01 -14.89 7.38
C ASN A 530 7.21 -15.87 6.20
N ASP A 531 7.23 -17.16 6.48
CA ASP A 531 7.41 -18.22 5.48
C ASP A 531 6.29 -18.23 4.42
N SER A 532 5.07 -17.80 4.78
CA SER A 532 3.98 -17.64 3.80
C SER A 532 4.30 -16.55 2.77
N VAL A 533 4.88 -15.43 3.20
CA VAL A 533 5.33 -14.35 2.29
C VAL A 533 6.48 -14.84 1.41
N LEU A 534 7.46 -15.49 2.02
CA LEU A 534 8.63 -16.04 1.31
C LEU A 534 8.21 -17.03 0.22
N ARG A 535 7.33 -17.97 0.55
CA ARG A 535 6.81 -18.94 -0.42
C ARG A 535 5.96 -18.27 -1.51
N CYS A 536 5.11 -17.29 -1.16
CA CYS A 536 4.37 -16.51 -2.15
C CYS A 536 5.30 -15.80 -3.13
N PHE A 537 6.42 -15.28 -2.64
CA PHE A 537 7.42 -14.59 -3.46
C PHE A 537 8.09 -15.54 -4.45
N GLU A 538 8.51 -16.72 -3.98
CA GLU A 538 9.08 -17.76 -4.85
C GLU A 538 8.08 -18.27 -5.89
N GLN A 539 6.82 -18.50 -5.49
CA GLN A 539 5.76 -18.91 -6.43
C GLN A 539 5.47 -17.85 -7.49
N GLU A 540 5.42 -16.57 -7.11
CA GLU A 540 5.14 -15.48 -8.03
C GLU A 540 6.27 -15.30 -9.05
N LEU A 541 7.52 -15.42 -8.62
CA LEU A 541 8.68 -15.36 -9.52
C LEU A 541 8.92 -16.66 -10.30
N GLY A 542 8.54 -17.80 -9.73
CA GLY A 542 8.92 -19.14 -10.23
C GLY A 542 10.42 -19.40 -10.07
N LEU A 543 11.07 -18.80 -9.07
CA LEU A 543 12.49 -18.89 -8.76
C LEU A 543 12.68 -19.17 -7.27
N GLU A 544 13.73 -19.89 -6.93
CA GLU A 544 14.18 -20.02 -5.55
C GLU A 544 15.03 -18.81 -5.16
N VAL A 545 14.86 -18.34 -3.91
CA VAL A 545 15.60 -17.20 -3.39
C VAL A 545 16.36 -17.57 -2.13
N ILE A 546 17.40 -16.80 -1.81
CA ILE A 546 18.15 -16.96 -0.57
C ILE A 546 17.55 -16.02 0.48
N ARG A 547 17.08 -16.61 1.58
CA ARG A 547 16.70 -15.89 2.79
C ARG A 547 17.63 -16.29 3.91
N PRO A 548 18.59 -15.42 4.33
CA PRO A 548 19.38 -15.65 5.53
C PRO A 548 18.49 -15.77 6.78
N SER A 549 18.87 -16.63 7.74
CA SER A 549 18.13 -16.76 9.01
C SER A 549 18.04 -15.43 9.78
N ILE A 550 19.01 -14.56 9.55
CA ILE A 550 19.12 -13.21 10.13
C ILE A 550 18.54 -12.11 9.23
N ALA A 551 17.59 -12.45 8.36
CA ALA A 551 17.00 -11.49 7.39
C ALA A 551 16.65 -10.11 7.99
N PRO A 552 16.11 -9.97 9.22
CA PRO A 552 15.82 -8.66 9.82
C PRO A 552 17.07 -7.92 10.34
N LEU A 553 18.20 -8.60 10.47
CA LEU A 553 19.44 -8.06 11.06
C LEU A 553 20.50 -7.70 10.03
N MET A 554 20.18 -7.82 8.73
CA MET A 554 21.17 -7.70 7.64
C MET A 554 21.85 -6.32 7.63
N GLY A 555 21.17 -5.23 7.98
CA GLY A 555 21.78 -3.91 8.10
C GLY A 555 22.88 -3.88 9.18
N ALA A 556 22.57 -4.36 10.39
CA ALA A 556 23.53 -4.42 11.49
C ALA A 556 24.66 -5.43 11.21
N TYR A 557 24.33 -6.58 10.65
CA TYR A 557 25.33 -7.60 10.26
C TYR A 557 26.31 -7.05 9.22
N GLY A 558 25.81 -6.36 8.20
CA GLY A 558 26.64 -5.71 7.18
C GLY A 558 27.52 -4.59 7.74
N ALA A 559 27.02 -3.80 8.68
CA ALA A 559 27.82 -2.78 9.37
C ALA A 559 28.96 -3.42 10.18
N ALA A 560 28.71 -4.55 10.87
CA ALA A 560 29.75 -5.29 11.59
C ALA A 560 30.81 -5.90 10.66
N LEU A 561 30.40 -6.48 9.53
CA LEU A 561 31.33 -6.98 8.50
C LEU A 561 32.20 -5.86 7.92
N TYR A 562 31.61 -4.68 7.74
CA TYR A 562 32.35 -3.51 7.24
C TYR A 562 33.36 -3.00 8.28
N ALA A 563 32.99 -2.95 9.56
CA ALA A 563 33.90 -2.63 10.66
C ALA A 563 35.12 -3.55 10.68
N LYS A 564 34.90 -4.87 10.53
CA LYS A 564 35.96 -5.88 10.44
C LYS A 564 36.89 -5.66 9.24
N LYS A 565 36.32 -5.39 8.06
CA LYS A 565 37.09 -5.15 6.83
C LYS A 565 38.04 -3.95 6.97
N LEU A 566 37.55 -2.83 7.51
CA LEU A 566 38.34 -1.62 7.67
C LEU A 566 39.42 -1.78 8.74
N HIS A 567 39.14 -2.47 9.84
CA HIS A 567 40.15 -2.78 10.86
C HIS A 567 41.30 -3.61 10.29
N ARG A 568 41.03 -4.64 9.49
CA ARG A 568 42.06 -5.43 8.80
C ARG A 568 42.91 -4.58 7.86
N THR A 569 42.29 -3.68 7.09
CA THR A 569 43.01 -2.79 6.17
C THR A 569 43.95 -1.84 6.92
N ARG A 570 43.48 -1.21 8.03
CA ARG A 570 44.32 -0.33 8.88
C ARG A 570 45.49 -1.08 9.49
N SER A 571 45.27 -2.31 10.00
CA SER A 571 46.34 -3.14 10.55
C SER A 571 47.40 -3.52 9.53
N ASN A 572 47.01 -3.74 8.26
CA ASN A 572 47.95 -4.06 7.19
C ASN A 572 48.75 -2.82 6.69
N ILE A 573 48.23 -1.62 6.87
CA ILE A 573 48.93 -0.37 6.52
C ILE A 573 49.93 0.03 7.62
N LEU A 574 49.66 -0.34 8.86
CA LEU A 574 50.51 -0.01 10.04
C LEU A 574 51.62 -1.05 10.29
N ASN A 575 51.57 -2.21 9.66
CA ASN A 575 52.64 -3.23 9.65
C ASN A 575 53.43 -3.15 8.33
#